data_a59911e17899ef0d6032cfef2bbaf788
#
_entry.id   a59911e17899ef0d6032cfef2bbaf788
#
_cell.length_a   1.000
_cell.length_b   1.000
_cell.length_c   1.000
_cell.angle_alpha   90.00
_cell.angle_beta   90.00
_cell.angle_gamma   90.00
#
_symmetry.space_group_name_H-M   'P 1'
#
loop_
_entity.id
_entity.type
_entity.pdbx_description
1 polymer ?
#
loop_
_entity_poly.entity_id
_entity_poly.type
_entity_poly.pdbx_seq_one_letter_code
_entity_poly.pdbx_strand_id
1 'polypeptide(L)'
;MMFLLSFSLHAEVKKYYQITIDRDIDATAWLDLKMGILEAEKKASEAVILNLNTYGGLVLYADSMRTLILNTEIPVYVFINNNAASAGALISIACDSIYMVRGANIGAATVVSGESGEKAMDKYQSYMRAIMRSTAEAQGKKIVTTSGEEKEVWRRDPLIAEAMVDEIVVVEGVDDSTQILTFTAEEAVKNGYCEGIYKNVDQI
;
A
#
# COMPACT_ATOMS: atom_id res chain seq x y z
N MET A 1 17.51 32.12 46.60
CA MET A 1 17.35 30.65 46.50
C MET A 1 16.63 30.38 45.16
N MET A 2 17.36 30.02 44.11
CA MET A 2 16.86 29.90 42.75
C MET A 2 16.54 28.41 42.52
N PHE A 3 15.25 28.08 42.38
CA PHE A 3 14.80 26.72 42.04
C PHE A 3 15.00 26.48 40.55
N LEU A 4 15.98 25.65 40.17
CA LEU A 4 16.12 25.09 38.83
C LEU A 4 15.08 23.96 38.69
N LEU A 5 14.01 24.23 37.94
CA LEU A 5 13.09 23.20 37.43
C LEU A 5 13.81 22.47 36.28
N SER A 6 14.35 21.29 36.54
CA SER A 6 14.79 20.39 35.52
C SER A 6 13.59 19.76 34.82
N PHE A 7 13.27 20.24 33.61
CA PHE A 7 12.36 19.55 32.70
C PHE A 7 13.07 18.30 32.18
N SER A 8 12.68 17.13 32.67
CA SER A 8 13.11 15.86 32.08
C SER A 8 12.28 15.65 30.80
N LEU A 9 12.90 15.88 29.64
CA LEU A 9 12.31 15.49 28.35
C LEU A 9 12.38 13.96 28.28
N HIS A 10 11.28 13.27 28.64
CA HIS A 10 11.13 11.86 28.32
C HIS A 10 10.77 11.81 26.83
N ALA A 11 11.70 11.37 25.99
CA ALA A 11 11.35 10.96 24.64
C ALA A 11 10.43 9.74 24.76
N GLU A 12 9.18 9.90 24.35
CA GLU A 12 8.21 8.82 24.28
C GLU A 12 8.70 7.83 23.22
N VAL A 13 9.02 6.61 23.64
CA VAL A 13 9.48 5.54 22.72
C VAL A 13 8.27 5.01 21.99
N LYS A 14 8.10 5.42 20.75
CA LYS A 14 7.04 4.91 19.87
C LYS A 14 7.22 3.42 19.64
N LYS A 15 6.14 2.66 19.76
CA LYS A 15 6.14 1.20 19.58
C LYS A 15 5.44 0.84 18.29
N TYR A 16 6.19 0.28 17.36
CA TYR A 16 5.66 -0.28 16.12
C TYR A 16 5.72 -1.80 16.14
N TYR A 17 4.74 -2.44 15.51
CA TYR A 17 4.72 -3.89 15.34
C TYR A 17 5.04 -4.22 13.89
N GLN A 18 6.13 -4.94 13.64
CA GLN A 18 6.52 -5.33 12.30
C GLN A 18 5.95 -6.71 11.93
N ILE A 19 5.32 -6.78 10.76
CA ILE A 19 4.89 -8.01 10.11
C ILE A 19 5.68 -8.13 8.81
N THR A 20 6.25 -9.30 8.52
CA THR A 20 6.99 -9.55 7.28
C THR A 20 6.26 -10.57 6.43
N ILE A 21 5.96 -10.19 5.18
CA ILE A 21 5.42 -11.07 4.15
C ILE A 21 6.37 -11.03 2.96
N ASP A 22 7.16 -12.09 2.82
CA ASP A 22 8.15 -12.30 1.74
C ASP A 22 7.81 -13.63 1.05
N ARG A 23 6.65 -13.66 0.40
CA ARG A 23 6.07 -14.84 -0.26
C ARG A 23 4.84 -14.46 -1.09
N ASP A 24 4.28 -15.46 -1.79
CA ASP A 24 2.99 -15.33 -2.45
C ASP A 24 1.86 -15.07 -1.46
N ILE A 25 0.83 -14.38 -1.92
CA ILE A 25 -0.37 -14.05 -1.13
C ILE A 25 -1.31 -15.27 -1.13
N ASP A 26 -1.31 -15.97 -0.02
CA ASP A 26 -2.04 -17.20 0.24
C ASP A 26 -2.70 -17.21 1.64
N ALA A 27 -3.23 -18.36 2.05
CA ALA A 27 -3.82 -18.54 3.37
C ALA A 27 -2.84 -18.26 4.52
N THR A 28 -1.56 -18.56 4.32
CA THR A 28 -0.51 -18.34 5.34
C THR A 28 -0.22 -16.85 5.48
N ALA A 29 -0.02 -16.13 4.35
CA ALA A 29 0.18 -14.69 4.34
C ALA A 29 -1.01 -13.93 4.98
N TRP A 30 -2.24 -14.38 4.68
CA TRP A 30 -3.44 -13.87 5.33
C TRP A 30 -3.42 -14.07 6.85
N LEU A 31 -3.06 -15.27 7.31
CA LEU A 31 -3.00 -15.60 8.74
C LEU A 31 -1.90 -14.79 9.44
N ASP A 32 -0.72 -14.65 8.81
CA ASP A 32 0.39 -13.85 9.33
C ASP A 32 -0.03 -12.38 9.56
N LEU A 33 -0.70 -11.77 8.58
CA LEU A 33 -1.21 -10.40 8.71
C LEU A 33 -2.26 -10.29 9.82
N LYS A 34 -3.26 -11.18 9.82
CA LYS A 34 -4.35 -11.18 10.79
C LYS A 34 -3.83 -11.32 12.22
N MET A 35 -2.96 -12.30 12.46
CA MET A 35 -2.40 -12.54 13.79
C MET A 35 -1.45 -11.42 14.21
N GLY A 36 -0.69 -10.86 13.26
CA GLY A 36 0.18 -9.72 13.51
C GLY A 36 -0.56 -8.47 13.93
N ILE A 37 -1.69 -8.13 13.29
CA ILE A 37 -2.53 -6.98 13.68
C ILE A 37 -3.12 -7.22 15.08
N LEU A 38 -3.67 -8.41 15.37
CA LEU A 38 -4.20 -8.75 16.69
C LEU A 38 -3.12 -8.65 17.80
N GLU A 39 -1.90 -9.08 17.52
CA GLU A 39 -0.79 -8.94 18.47
C GLU A 39 -0.34 -7.47 18.64
N ALA A 40 -0.36 -6.67 17.58
CA ALA A 40 -0.06 -5.25 17.63
C ALA A 40 -1.05 -4.50 18.53
N GLU A 41 -2.35 -4.77 18.36
CA GLU A 41 -3.43 -4.22 19.20
C GLU A 41 -3.26 -4.62 20.66
N LYS A 42 -3.03 -5.92 20.93
CA LYS A 42 -2.81 -6.44 22.29
C LYS A 42 -1.60 -5.83 22.97
N LYS A 43 -0.56 -5.48 22.19
CA LYS A 43 0.66 -4.83 22.71
C LYS A 43 0.53 -3.31 22.80
N ALA A 44 -0.62 -2.74 22.44
CA ALA A 44 -0.86 -1.32 22.33
C ALA A 44 0.22 -0.62 21.48
N SER A 45 0.54 -1.21 20.33
CA SER A 45 1.44 -0.62 19.34
C SER A 45 0.78 0.59 18.69
N GLU A 46 1.56 1.61 18.35
CA GLU A 46 1.04 2.84 17.72
C GLU A 46 0.72 2.65 16.24
N ALA A 47 1.43 1.73 15.58
CA ALA A 47 1.18 1.33 14.20
C ALA A 47 1.74 -0.06 13.91
N VAL A 48 1.26 -0.64 12.82
CA VAL A 48 1.83 -1.84 12.18
C VAL A 48 2.68 -1.41 10.99
N ILE A 49 3.87 -1.96 10.86
CA ILE A 49 4.70 -1.86 9.67
C ILE A 49 4.67 -3.20 8.95
N LEU A 50 4.03 -3.23 7.78
CA LEU A 50 4.00 -4.38 6.90
C LEU A 50 5.21 -4.34 5.96
N ASN A 51 6.24 -5.13 6.25
CA ASN A 51 7.40 -5.31 5.37
C ASN A 51 7.04 -6.32 4.28
N LEU A 52 6.84 -5.85 3.05
CA LEU A 52 6.22 -6.60 1.96
C LEU A 52 7.18 -6.83 0.79
N ASN A 53 7.27 -8.09 0.38
CA ASN A 53 7.82 -8.50 -0.91
C ASN A 53 6.96 -9.64 -1.47
N THR A 54 6.25 -9.39 -2.58
CA THR A 54 5.41 -10.41 -3.23
C THR A 54 5.25 -10.14 -4.72
N TYR A 55 5.21 -11.20 -5.50
CA TYR A 55 4.82 -11.15 -6.91
C TYR A 55 3.31 -11.27 -7.12
N GLY A 56 2.55 -11.46 -6.04
CA GLY A 56 1.10 -11.57 -6.08
C GLY A 56 0.58 -12.82 -5.40
N GLY A 57 -0.54 -13.33 -5.85
CA GLY A 57 -1.16 -14.54 -5.32
C GLY A 57 -2.66 -14.57 -5.48
N LEU A 58 -3.36 -15.24 -4.57
CA LEU A 58 -4.79 -15.51 -4.71
C LEU A 58 -5.64 -14.29 -4.36
N VAL A 59 -6.50 -13.87 -5.28
CA VAL A 59 -7.41 -12.73 -5.14
C VAL A 59 -8.24 -12.80 -3.85
N LEU A 60 -8.70 -14.00 -3.47
CA LEU A 60 -9.46 -14.22 -2.25
C LEU A 60 -8.73 -13.73 -0.99
N TYR A 61 -7.45 -14.07 -0.86
CA TYR A 61 -6.67 -13.67 0.32
C TYR A 61 -6.22 -12.22 0.23
N ALA A 62 -5.92 -11.72 -0.98
CA ALA A 62 -5.62 -10.30 -1.19
C ALA A 62 -6.79 -9.39 -0.78
N ASP A 63 -8.02 -9.72 -1.17
CA ASP A 63 -9.22 -8.98 -0.79
C ASP A 63 -9.53 -9.11 0.72
N SER A 64 -9.26 -10.29 1.31
CA SER A 64 -9.38 -10.48 2.76
C SER A 64 -8.38 -9.61 3.53
N MET A 65 -7.13 -9.53 3.08
CA MET A 65 -6.09 -8.69 3.67
C MET A 65 -6.41 -7.20 3.52
N ARG A 66 -6.79 -6.77 2.31
CA ARG A 66 -7.30 -5.42 2.04
C ARG A 66 -8.43 -5.04 2.99
N THR A 67 -9.44 -5.90 3.12
CA THR A 67 -10.61 -5.65 3.96
C THR A 67 -10.22 -5.53 5.43
N LEU A 68 -9.31 -6.36 5.92
CA LEU A 68 -8.79 -6.27 7.28
C LEU A 68 -8.06 -4.94 7.52
N ILE A 69 -7.16 -4.55 6.61
CA ILE A 69 -6.39 -3.30 6.73
C ILE A 69 -7.33 -2.09 6.74
N LEU A 70 -8.31 -2.03 5.85
CA LEU A 70 -9.26 -0.91 5.77
C LEU A 70 -10.18 -0.79 7.00
N ASN A 71 -10.34 -1.86 7.80
CA ASN A 71 -11.24 -1.88 8.95
C ASN A 71 -10.54 -1.95 10.30
N THR A 72 -9.22 -2.03 10.35
CA THR A 72 -8.48 -1.95 11.62
C THR A 72 -8.37 -0.50 12.10
N GLU A 73 -8.39 -0.31 13.42
CA GLU A 73 -8.22 1.02 14.03
C GLU A 73 -6.74 1.40 14.18
N ILE A 74 -5.84 0.40 14.19
CA ILE A 74 -4.41 0.65 14.26
C ILE A 74 -3.86 1.00 12.86
N PRO A 75 -3.12 2.10 12.69
CA PRO A 75 -2.54 2.46 11.39
C PRO A 75 -1.63 1.36 10.84
N VAL A 76 -1.77 1.06 9.55
CA VAL A 76 -0.93 0.08 8.86
C VAL A 76 -0.11 0.80 7.78
N TYR A 77 1.20 0.80 7.93
CA TYR A 77 2.15 1.34 6.96
C TYR A 77 2.83 0.20 6.23
N VAL A 78 2.86 0.23 4.90
CA VAL A 78 3.60 -0.77 4.14
C VAL A 78 4.98 -0.24 3.74
N PHE A 79 5.98 -1.09 3.92
CA PHE A 79 7.32 -0.92 3.37
C PHE A 79 7.55 -1.97 2.29
N ILE A 80 7.56 -1.54 1.03
CA ILE A 80 7.82 -2.41 -0.12
C ILE A 80 9.34 -2.54 -0.27
N ASN A 81 9.87 -3.70 0.13
CA ASN A 81 11.32 -3.91 0.15
C ASN A 81 11.88 -4.46 -1.18
N ASN A 82 11.02 -4.87 -2.11
CA ASN A 82 11.38 -5.28 -3.47
C ASN A 82 10.19 -5.16 -4.42
N ASN A 83 9.18 -6.03 -4.30
CA ASN A 83 8.03 -6.03 -5.18
C ASN A 83 6.72 -5.98 -4.39
N ALA A 84 5.76 -5.19 -4.89
CA ALA A 84 4.35 -5.27 -4.55
C ALA A 84 3.54 -5.43 -5.84
N ALA A 85 3.73 -6.56 -6.52
CA ALA A 85 3.03 -6.86 -7.77
C ALA A 85 1.66 -7.50 -7.50
N SER A 86 0.69 -7.25 -8.40
CA SER A 86 -0.63 -7.89 -8.39
C SER A 86 -1.35 -7.73 -7.04
N ALA A 87 -1.60 -8.83 -6.31
CA ALA A 87 -2.17 -8.80 -4.96
C ALA A 87 -1.41 -7.86 -4.01
N GLY A 88 -0.09 -7.74 -4.17
CA GLY A 88 0.74 -6.84 -3.39
C GLY A 88 0.39 -5.37 -3.60
N ALA A 89 0.04 -4.97 -4.82
CA ALA A 89 -0.40 -3.61 -5.11
C ALA A 89 -1.73 -3.30 -4.40
N LEU A 90 -2.72 -4.20 -4.48
CA LEU A 90 -4.00 -4.06 -3.80
C LEU A 90 -3.84 -3.91 -2.28
N ILE A 91 -3.03 -4.77 -1.67
CA ILE A 91 -2.74 -4.73 -0.23
C ILE A 91 -2.05 -3.42 0.14
N SER A 92 -1.06 -2.99 -0.66
CA SER A 92 -0.33 -1.74 -0.40
C SER A 92 -1.23 -0.50 -0.50
N ILE A 93 -2.13 -0.44 -1.48
CA ILE A 93 -3.08 0.66 -1.65
C ILE A 93 -4.05 0.74 -0.46
N ALA A 94 -4.36 -0.37 0.19
CA ALA A 94 -5.21 -0.40 1.38
C ALA A 94 -4.52 0.18 2.63
N CYS A 95 -3.19 0.22 2.67
CA CYS A 95 -2.45 0.74 3.82
C CYS A 95 -2.50 2.27 3.91
N ASP A 96 -2.39 2.82 5.13
CA ASP A 96 -2.43 4.26 5.40
C ASP A 96 -1.26 5.02 4.76
N SER A 97 -0.08 4.38 4.69
CA SER A 97 1.11 4.95 4.02
C SER A 97 1.88 3.86 3.29
N ILE A 98 2.49 4.23 2.17
CA ILE A 98 3.35 3.36 1.36
C ILE A 98 4.76 3.95 1.34
N TYR A 99 5.72 3.16 1.77
CA TYR A 99 7.15 3.46 1.69
C TYR A 99 7.84 2.39 0.85
N MET A 100 8.88 2.75 0.13
CA MET A 100 9.55 1.84 -0.79
C MET A 100 11.07 1.89 -0.62
N VAL A 101 11.74 0.76 -0.86
CA VAL A 101 13.18 0.79 -1.09
C VAL A 101 13.47 1.26 -2.52
N ARG A 102 14.63 1.86 -2.75
CA ARG A 102 15.08 2.19 -4.10
C ARG A 102 15.15 0.92 -4.97
N GLY A 103 14.52 0.97 -6.15
CA GLY A 103 14.43 -0.15 -7.08
C GLY A 103 13.23 -1.08 -6.84
N ALA A 104 12.40 -0.80 -5.85
CA ALA A 104 11.13 -1.51 -5.67
C ALA A 104 10.09 -1.08 -6.71
N ASN A 105 9.09 -1.95 -6.90
CA ASN A 105 8.00 -1.75 -7.85
C ASN A 105 6.63 -1.97 -7.18
N ILE A 106 5.61 -1.28 -7.70
CA ILE A 106 4.20 -1.48 -7.32
C ILE A 106 3.30 -1.40 -8.56
N GLY A 107 2.38 -2.35 -8.73
CA GLY A 107 1.43 -2.39 -9.84
C GLY A 107 1.20 -3.77 -10.41
N ALA A 108 1.04 -3.88 -11.75
CA ALA A 108 0.85 -5.13 -12.49
C ALA A 108 -0.25 -6.03 -11.90
N ALA A 109 -1.46 -5.48 -11.69
CA ALA A 109 -2.55 -6.15 -10.97
C ALA A 109 -3.56 -6.85 -11.90
N THR A 110 -3.20 -7.15 -13.14
CA THR A 110 -4.01 -7.95 -14.06
C THR A 110 -4.35 -9.30 -13.46
N VAL A 111 -5.62 -9.69 -13.51
CA VAL A 111 -6.02 -11.02 -13.06
C VAL A 111 -5.65 -12.04 -14.14
N VAL A 112 -4.92 -13.08 -13.74
CA VAL A 112 -4.53 -14.19 -14.60
C VAL A 112 -5.12 -15.51 -14.10
N SER A 113 -5.30 -16.48 -15.01
CA SER A 113 -5.65 -17.84 -14.63
C SER A 113 -4.46 -18.51 -13.96
N GLY A 114 -4.67 -19.10 -12.77
CA GLY A 114 -3.60 -19.77 -12.00
C GLY A 114 -2.97 -20.97 -12.70
N GLU A 115 -3.67 -21.59 -13.67
CA GLU A 115 -3.17 -22.76 -14.39
C GLU A 115 -2.39 -22.39 -15.66
N SER A 116 -2.90 -21.42 -16.44
CA SER A 116 -2.31 -21.06 -17.75
C SER A 116 -1.46 -19.79 -17.71
N GLY A 117 -1.61 -18.94 -16.70
CA GLY A 117 -1.00 -17.61 -16.66
C GLY A 117 -1.61 -16.61 -17.65
N GLU A 118 -2.65 -17.01 -18.39
CA GLU A 118 -3.33 -16.16 -19.36
C GLU A 118 -4.23 -15.14 -18.67
N LYS A 119 -4.44 -13.99 -19.32
CA LYS A 119 -5.37 -12.95 -18.84
C LYS A 119 -6.78 -13.56 -18.63
N ALA A 120 -7.31 -13.44 -17.43
CA ALA A 120 -8.64 -13.94 -17.12
C ALA A 120 -9.74 -13.17 -17.86
N MET A 121 -10.92 -13.76 -17.97
CA MET A 121 -12.07 -13.13 -18.65
C MET A 121 -12.34 -11.72 -18.13
N ASP A 122 -12.83 -10.84 -19.00
CA ASP A 122 -13.08 -9.41 -18.72
C ASP A 122 -13.91 -9.16 -17.44
N LYS A 123 -14.84 -10.02 -17.09
CA LYS A 123 -15.60 -9.90 -15.83
C LYS A 123 -14.70 -9.88 -14.57
N TYR A 124 -13.59 -10.62 -14.59
CA TYR A 124 -12.63 -10.64 -13.48
C TYR A 124 -11.74 -9.40 -13.49
N GLN A 125 -11.38 -8.91 -14.67
CA GLN A 125 -10.66 -7.64 -14.80
C GLN A 125 -11.53 -6.48 -14.31
N SER A 126 -12.79 -6.43 -14.74
CA SER A 126 -13.77 -5.42 -14.32
C SER A 126 -13.97 -5.42 -12.80
N TYR A 127 -14.05 -6.61 -12.19
CA TYR A 127 -14.16 -6.77 -10.74
C TYR A 127 -12.88 -6.24 -10.03
N MET A 128 -11.70 -6.61 -10.53
CA MET A 128 -10.43 -6.16 -9.97
C MET A 128 -10.26 -4.64 -10.10
N ARG A 129 -10.59 -4.03 -11.27
CA ARG A 129 -10.60 -2.57 -11.43
C ARG A 129 -11.46 -1.89 -10.37
N ALA A 130 -12.68 -2.42 -10.15
CA ALA A 130 -13.60 -1.87 -9.15
C ALA A 130 -13.04 -1.97 -7.72
N ILE A 131 -12.41 -3.09 -7.36
CA ILE A 131 -11.75 -3.26 -6.04
C ILE A 131 -10.58 -2.29 -5.88
N MET A 132 -9.70 -2.20 -6.87
CA MET A 132 -8.53 -1.30 -6.83
C MET A 132 -8.98 0.15 -6.69
N ARG A 133 -9.94 0.60 -7.51
CA ARG A 133 -10.53 1.93 -7.42
C ARG A 133 -11.11 2.21 -6.05
N SER A 134 -12.03 1.35 -5.57
CA SER A 134 -12.70 1.56 -4.27
C SER A 134 -11.72 1.53 -3.10
N THR A 135 -10.62 0.79 -3.21
CA THR A 135 -9.56 0.78 -2.20
C THR A 135 -8.81 2.12 -2.17
N ALA A 136 -8.48 2.68 -3.33
CA ALA A 136 -7.86 3.99 -3.42
C ALA A 136 -8.80 5.11 -2.93
N GLU A 137 -10.09 5.04 -3.29
CA GLU A 137 -11.13 5.97 -2.80
C GLU A 137 -11.28 5.92 -1.28
N ALA A 138 -11.19 4.73 -0.66
CA ALA A 138 -11.29 4.55 0.78
C ALA A 138 -10.17 5.25 1.56
N GLN A 139 -9.01 5.51 0.94
CA GLN A 139 -7.93 6.30 1.52
C GLN A 139 -8.25 7.81 1.60
N GLY A 140 -9.34 8.24 0.96
CA GLY A 140 -9.82 9.61 1.00
C GLY A 140 -8.93 10.59 0.24
N LYS A 141 -9.10 11.86 0.58
CA LYS A 141 -8.43 12.99 -0.05
C LYS A 141 -7.52 13.74 0.92
N LYS A 142 -6.62 14.54 0.37
CA LYS A 142 -5.74 15.46 1.11
C LYS A 142 -5.75 16.84 0.46
N ILE A 143 -5.46 17.86 1.26
CA ILE A 143 -5.26 19.22 0.75
C ILE A 143 -3.78 19.38 0.39
N VAL A 144 -3.52 19.85 -0.82
CA VAL A 144 -2.18 20.25 -1.27
C VAL A 144 -2.20 21.73 -1.61
N THR A 145 -1.15 22.45 -1.20
CA THR A 145 -0.98 23.87 -1.53
C THR A 145 0.03 24.01 -2.66
N THR A 146 -0.43 24.50 -3.80
CA THR A 146 0.44 24.77 -4.96
C THR A 146 0.31 26.24 -5.31
N SER A 147 1.44 26.96 -5.34
CA SER A 147 1.49 28.40 -5.65
C SER A 147 0.58 29.27 -4.78
N GLY A 148 0.32 28.86 -3.54
CA GLY A 148 -0.55 29.59 -2.60
C GLY A 148 -2.05 29.26 -2.72
N GLU A 149 -2.44 28.39 -3.63
CA GLU A 149 -3.81 27.90 -3.77
C GLU A 149 -3.94 26.51 -3.15
N GLU A 150 -4.98 26.30 -2.34
CA GLU A 150 -5.32 25.01 -1.78
C GLU A 150 -6.21 24.22 -2.74
N LYS A 151 -5.82 22.97 -3.00
CA LYS A 151 -6.60 22.05 -3.82
C LYS A 151 -6.77 20.71 -3.11
N GLU A 152 -8.00 20.23 -3.10
CA GLU A 152 -8.30 18.88 -2.65
C GLU A 152 -7.95 17.86 -3.75
N VAL A 153 -7.11 16.88 -3.42
CA VAL A 153 -6.71 15.81 -4.33
C VAL A 153 -6.85 14.46 -3.64
N TRP A 154 -7.02 13.38 -4.40
CA TRP A 154 -6.95 12.04 -3.85
C TRP A 154 -5.61 11.78 -3.17
N ARG A 155 -5.61 11.06 -2.05
CA ARG A 155 -4.35 10.57 -1.44
C ARG A 155 -3.66 9.62 -2.41
N ARG A 156 -4.44 8.73 -3.04
CA ARG A 156 -4.05 7.86 -4.16
C ARG A 156 -5.11 7.99 -5.24
N ASP A 157 -4.71 8.35 -6.45
CA ASP A 157 -5.65 8.54 -7.55
C ASP A 157 -6.31 7.19 -7.90
N PRO A 158 -7.66 7.08 -7.81
CA PRO A 158 -8.37 5.84 -8.13
C PRO A 158 -8.18 5.39 -9.58
N LEU A 159 -7.97 6.31 -10.53
CA LEU A 159 -7.75 5.99 -11.93
C LEU A 159 -6.38 5.32 -12.15
N ILE A 160 -5.36 5.74 -11.41
CA ILE A 160 -4.04 5.08 -11.40
C ILE A 160 -4.18 3.65 -10.87
N ALA A 161 -4.98 3.43 -9.82
CA ALA A 161 -5.24 2.07 -9.30
C ALA A 161 -5.89 1.16 -10.35
N GLU A 162 -6.84 1.68 -11.13
CA GLU A 162 -7.46 0.94 -12.23
C GLU A 162 -6.47 0.63 -13.37
N ALA A 163 -5.58 1.58 -13.73
CA ALA A 163 -4.58 1.40 -14.77
C ALA A 163 -3.54 0.32 -14.42
N MET A 164 -3.36 0.01 -13.14
CA MET A 164 -2.54 -1.13 -12.71
C MET A 164 -3.16 -2.49 -13.07
N VAL A 165 -4.46 -2.54 -13.42
CA VAL A 165 -5.17 -3.78 -13.78
C VAL A 165 -5.26 -3.99 -15.28
N ASP A 166 -5.50 -2.91 -16.05
CA ASP A 166 -5.93 -3.05 -17.42
C ASP A 166 -5.40 -1.89 -18.29
N GLU A 167 -4.76 -2.24 -19.40
CA GLU A 167 -4.19 -1.33 -20.38
C GLU A 167 -5.20 -0.41 -21.07
N ILE A 168 -6.50 -0.72 -20.97
CA ILE A 168 -7.55 0.17 -21.53
C ILE A 168 -7.77 1.44 -20.70
N VAL A 169 -7.27 1.46 -19.47
CA VAL A 169 -7.39 2.62 -18.57
C VAL A 169 -6.16 3.48 -18.73
N VAL A 170 -6.34 4.64 -19.36
CA VAL A 170 -5.25 5.60 -19.63
C VAL A 170 -5.29 6.72 -18.61
N VAL A 171 -4.15 7.03 -18.01
CA VAL A 171 -3.97 8.14 -17.09
C VAL A 171 -3.08 9.19 -17.73
N GLU A 172 -3.66 10.32 -18.13
CA GLU A 172 -2.95 11.37 -18.84
C GLU A 172 -1.72 11.86 -18.07
N GLY A 173 -0.56 11.84 -18.74
CA GLY A 173 0.72 12.28 -18.15
C GLY A 173 1.39 11.25 -17.22
N VAL A 174 0.77 10.07 -17.03
CA VAL A 174 1.28 8.98 -16.19
C VAL A 174 1.52 7.73 -17.02
N ASP A 175 0.55 7.33 -17.82
CA ASP A 175 0.54 6.09 -18.57
C ASP A 175 -0.07 6.28 -19.95
N ASP A 176 0.21 5.34 -20.87
CA ASP A 176 -0.41 5.24 -22.19
C ASP A 176 -1.19 3.91 -22.34
N SER A 177 -2.00 3.79 -23.39
CA SER A 177 -2.89 2.63 -23.62
C SER A 177 -2.18 1.37 -24.09
N THR A 178 -0.87 1.25 -23.94
CA THR A 178 -0.07 0.16 -24.52
C THR A 178 0.41 -0.86 -23.52
N GLN A 179 0.28 -0.58 -22.20
CA GLN A 179 0.84 -1.43 -21.17
C GLN A 179 0.09 -1.32 -19.84
N ILE A 180 0.22 -2.36 -19.03
CA ILE A 180 -0.28 -2.37 -17.65
C ILE A 180 0.63 -1.49 -16.77
N LEU A 181 0.04 -0.58 -16.02
CA LEU A 181 0.79 0.34 -15.19
C LEU A 181 1.54 -0.38 -14.06
N THR A 182 2.82 -0.10 -13.98
CA THR A 182 3.69 -0.50 -12.88
C THR A 182 4.64 0.65 -12.57
N PHE A 183 4.64 1.11 -11.34
CA PHE A 183 5.54 2.16 -10.89
C PHE A 183 6.84 1.62 -10.33
N THR A 184 7.95 2.23 -10.69
CA THR A 184 9.17 2.25 -9.88
C THR A 184 8.93 3.08 -8.60
N ALA A 185 9.83 2.99 -7.64
CA ALA A 185 9.73 3.77 -6.40
C ALA A 185 9.70 5.29 -6.68
N GLU A 186 10.49 5.78 -7.62
CA GLU A 186 10.55 7.17 -8.01
C GLU A 186 9.26 7.65 -8.70
N GLU A 187 8.68 6.84 -9.58
CA GLU A 187 7.39 7.13 -10.21
C GLU A 187 6.24 7.10 -9.20
N ALA A 188 6.27 6.16 -8.25
CA ALA A 188 5.27 6.09 -7.18
C ALA A 188 5.29 7.36 -6.30
N VAL A 189 6.47 7.88 -5.96
CA VAL A 189 6.59 9.17 -5.23
C VAL A 189 6.07 10.32 -6.09
N LYS A 190 6.51 10.39 -7.36
CA LYS A 190 6.10 11.47 -8.29
C LYS A 190 4.58 11.54 -8.45
N ASN A 191 3.90 10.40 -8.48
CA ASN A 191 2.46 10.29 -8.70
C ASN A 191 1.65 10.16 -7.39
N GLY A 192 2.26 10.38 -6.22
CA GLY A 192 1.58 10.40 -4.93
C GLY A 192 1.14 9.05 -4.40
N TYR A 193 1.70 7.96 -4.93
CA TYR A 193 1.45 6.59 -4.49
C TYR A 193 2.42 6.12 -3.40
N CYS A 194 3.54 6.80 -3.21
CA CYS A 194 4.52 6.49 -2.18
C CYS A 194 4.90 7.77 -1.44
N GLU A 195 4.93 7.72 -0.12
CA GLU A 195 5.26 8.83 0.76
C GLU A 195 6.78 9.08 0.86
N GLY A 196 7.61 8.06 0.55
CA GLY A 196 9.05 8.22 0.57
C GLY A 196 9.85 6.96 0.26
N ILE A 197 11.10 7.18 -0.16
CA ILE A 197 12.05 6.11 -0.48
C ILE A 197 13.09 6.04 0.65
N TYR A 198 13.19 4.87 1.28
CA TYR A 198 14.07 4.61 2.41
C TYR A 198 14.90 3.35 2.17
N LYS A 199 16.01 3.19 2.93
CA LYS A 199 16.89 2.02 2.78
C LYS A 199 16.37 0.79 3.49
N ASN A 200 15.66 0.98 4.59
CA ASN A 200 15.10 -0.09 5.42
C ASN A 200 13.95 0.44 6.29
N VAL A 201 13.26 -0.46 6.95
CA VAL A 201 12.12 -0.20 7.83
C VAL A 201 12.45 0.75 8.99
N ASP A 202 13.70 0.73 9.50
CA ASP A 202 14.08 1.53 10.68
C ASP A 202 14.13 3.04 10.40
N GLN A 203 13.95 3.45 9.15
CA GLN A 203 13.99 4.86 8.73
C GLN A 203 12.61 5.51 8.55
N ILE A 204 11.52 4.75 8.71
CA ILE A 204 10.13 5.21 8.55
C ILE A 204 9.38 5.41 9.89
#